data_ec2a9630773460a2e3e54636f3573f33
#
_entry.id   ec2a9630773460a2e3e54636f3573f33
#
_cell.length_a   1.000
_cell.length_b   1.000
_cell.length_c   1.000
_cell.angle_alpha   90.00
_cell.angle_beta   90.00
_cell.angle_gamma   90.00
#
_symmetry.space_group_name_H-M   'P 1'
#
loop_
_entity.id
_entity.type
_entity.pdbx_description
1 polymer ?
#
loop_
_entity_poly.entity_id
_entity_poly.type
_entity_poly.pdbx_seq_one_letter_code
_entity_poly.pdbx_strand_id
1 'polypeptide(L)'
;MTAIRDTPPPADLEPTDAAARGAEGNERLTAWTGAALLLGFAAEGFTILDVNWYMTWHLVIGYALLVPVALKIASTVYRFTRYYTHAPAYRRKGPPRLLLRILGPVLLLSTVVVLLSGVGLMFTDTYHHQFEIVHKASFVLWFGVTAIHVLAYVWRLPRLMLADVLARGSERAPALQRIALSVGAGLVGLALGAALLPWINDWVAHR
;
A
#
# COMPACT_ATOMS: atom_id res chain seq x y z
N MET A 1 -20.24 -37.99 28.86
CA MET A 1 -19.35 -36.83 28.60
C MET A 1 -18.09 -37.36 27.92
N THR A 2 -18.11 -37.43 26.61
CA THR A 2 -17.03 -37.98 25.80
C THR A 2 -16.00 -36.89 25.56
N ALA A 3 -14.81 -37.01 26.14
CA ALA A 3 -13.71 -36.10 25.92
C ALA A 3 -13.32 -36.13 24.43
N ILE A 4 -13.54 -34.99 23.75
CA ILE A 4 -12.98 -34.75 22.41
C ILE A 4 -11.47 -34.76 22.60
N ARG A 5 -10.81 -35.83 22.15
CA ARG A 5 -9.36 -35.86 22.05
C ARG A 5 -8.96 -34.82 21.04
N ASP A 6 -8.29 -33.76 21.50
CA ASP A 6 -7.56 -32.82 20.65
C ASP A 6 -6.44 -33.61 19.96
N THR A 7 -6.75 -34.21 18.82
CA THR A 7 -5.74 -34.76 17.92
C THR A 7 -4.94 -33.61 17.36
N PRO A 8 -3.62 -33.55 17.55
CA PRO A 8 -2.79 -32.54 16.92
C PRO A 8 -3.00 -32.59 15.41
N PRO A 9 -3.02 -31.42 14.73
CA PRO A 9 -3.17 -31.38 13.28
C PRO A 9 -2.08 -32.24 12.63
N PRO A 10 -2.38 -32.88 11.47
CA PRO A 10 -1.41 -33.68 10.74
C PRO A 10 -0.12 -32.87 10.50
N ALA A 11 1.04 -33.51 10.66
CA ALA A 11 2.37 -32.88 10.56
C ALA A 11 2.64 -32.19 9.20
N ASP A 12 1.97 -32.64 8.15
CA ASP A 12 1.99 -32.05 6.80
C ASP A 12 1.27 -30.69 6.69
N LEU A 13 0.47 -30.32 7.69
CA LEU A 13 -0.19 -29.02 7.78
C LEU A 13 0.63 -27.99 8.58
N GLU A 14 1.72 -28.37 9.19
CA GLU A 14 2.62 -27.43 9.86
C GLU A 14 3.45 -26.67 8.82
N PRO A 15 3.38 -25.30 8.80
CA PRO A 15 4.27 -24.55 7.92
C PRO A 15 5.70 -24.75 8.39
N THR A 16 6.60 -24.98 7.43
CA THR A 16 8.03 -24.93 7.73
C THR A 16 8.40 -23.58 8.33
N ASP A 17 9.43 -23.53 9.18
CA ASP A 17 9.91 -22.25 9.76
C ASP A 17 10.22 -21.20 8.68
N ALA A 18 10.72 -21.64 7.52
CA ALA A 18 10.97 -20.76 6.38
C ALA A 18 9.68 -20.12 5.83
N ALA A 19 8.59 -20.89 5.71
CA ALA A 19 7.30 -20.37 5.24
C ALA A 19 6.67 -19.41 6.25
N ALA A 20 6.80 -19.69 7.55
CA ALA A 20 6.34 -18.81 8.62
C ALA A 20 7.10 -17.47 8.60
N ARG A 21 8.45 -17.50 8.50
CA ARG A 21 9.28 -16.30 8.35
C ARG A 21 8.93 -15.50 7.09
N GLY A 22 8.64 -16.18 5.97
CA GLY A 22 8.19 -15.53 4.73
C GLY A 22 6.87 -14.75 4.91
N ALA A 23 5.90 -15.33 5.61
CA ALA A 23 4.62 -14.67 5.88
C ALA A 23 4.76 -13.46 6.81
N GLU A 24 5.62 -13.54 7.83
CA GLU A 24 5.95 -12.41 8.70
C GLU A 24 6.74 -11.33 7.95
N GLY A 25 7.71 -11.71 7.14
CA GLY A 25 8.49 -10.80 6.33
C GLY A 25 7.63 -9.97 5.39
N ASN A 26 6.65 -10.59 4.74
CA ASN A 26 5.70 -9.86 3.89
C ASN A 26 4.81 -8.90 4.71
N GLU A 27 4.43 -9.25 5.93
CA GLU A 27 3.68 -8.34 6.81
C GLU A 27 4.52 -7.11 7.18
N ARG A 28 5.80 -7.30 7.52
CA ARG A 28 6.74 -6.22 7.84
C ARG A 28 7.03 -5.32 6.62
N LEU A 29 7.26 -5.92 5.43
CA LEU A 29 7.39 -5.16 4.18
C LEU A 29 6.16 -4.29 3.92
N THR A 30 4.97 -4.88 4.09
CA THR A 30 3.70 -4.17 3.93
C THR A 30 3.56 -3.03 4.96
N ALA A 31 4.10 -3.19 6.18
CA ALA A 31 4.11 -2.13 7.20
C ALA A 31 5.04 -0.98 6.81
N TRP A 32 6.29 -1.26 6.40
CA TRP A 32 7.24 -0.24 5.93
C TRP A 32 6.70 0.57 4.76
N THR A 33 6.21 -0.11 3.72
CA THR A 33 5.60 0.54 2.57
C THR A 33 4.36 1.33 2.98
N GLY A 34 3.55 0.80 3.92
CA GLY A 34 2.37 1.50 4.45
C GLY A 34 2.72 2.78 5.21
N ALA A 35 3.80 2.78 6.00
CA ALA A 35 4.27 3.97 6.70
C ALA A 35 4.78 5.05 5.70
N ALA A 36 5.55 4.64 4.69
CA ALA A 36 6.01 5.55 3.64
C ALA A 36 4.83 6.17 2.87
N LEU A 37 3.82 5.35 2.52
CA LEU A 37 2.61 5.83 1.85
C LEU A 37 1.77 6.74 2.74
N LEU A 38 1.70 6.50 4.05
CA LEU A 38 0.97 7.38 4.97
C LEU A 38 1.57 8.80 4.96
N LEU A 39 2.90 8.91 4.97
CA LEU A 39 3.59 10.20 4.87
C LEU A 39 3.39 10.85 3.48
N GLY A 40 3.52 10.07 2.42
CA GLY A 40 3.31 10.56 1.05
C GLY A 40 1.88 11.03 0.80
N PHE A 41 0.88 10.27 1.25
CA PHE A 41 -0.52 10.67 1.14
C PHE A 41 -0.89 11.84 2.06
N ALA A 42 -0.21 12.01 3.20
CA ALA A 42 -0.38 13.21 4.02
C ALA A 42 0.16 14.46 3.30
N ALA A 43 1.32 14.36 2.63
CA ALA A 43 1.86 15.42 1.80
C ALA A 43 0.93 15.73 0.60
N GLU A 44 0.42 14.70 -0.07
CA GLU A 44 -0.55 14.85 -1.15
C GLU A 44 -1.85 15.49 -0.67
N GLY A 45 -2.37 15.07 0.48
CA GLY A 45 -3.55 15.66 1.12
C GLY A 45 -3.37 17.12 1.47
N PHE A 46 -2.14 17.55 1.83
CA PHE A 46 -1.85 18.97 2.06
C PHE A 46 -2.03 19.79 0.78
N THR A 47 -1.66 19.27 -0.39
CA THR A 47 -1.80 20.00 -1.67
C THR A 47 -3.26 20.27 -2.04
N ILE A 48 -4.20 19.47 -1.54
CA ILE A 48 -5.64 19.60 -1.82
C ILE A 48 -6.25 20.80 -1.09
N LEU A 49 -5.63 21.30 -0.03
CA LEU A 49 -6.13 22.48 0.70
C LEU A 49 -6.19 23.72 -0.18
N ASP A 50 -5.29 23.84 -1.16
CA ASP A 50 -5.34 24.81 -2.26
C ASP A 50 -4.71 24.17 -3.50
N VAL A 51 -5.47 23.34 -4.18
CA VAL A 51 -4.98 22.58 -5.34
C VAL A 51 -4.55 23.49 -6.50
N ASN A 52 -5.13 24.69 -6.63
CA ASN A 52 -4.75 25.61 -7.69
C ASN A 52 -3.33 26.16 -7.46
N TRP A 53 -3.00 26.51 -6.23
CA TRP A 53 -1.66 26.96 -5.85
C TRP A 53 -0.64 25.83 -5.86
N TYR A 54 -1.03 24.65 -5.40
CA TYR A 54 -0.14 23.47 -5.28
C TYR A 54 -0.23 22.48 -6.45
N MET A 55 -0.81 22.85 -7.61
CA MET A 55 -1.06 21.94 -8.72
C MET A 55 0.21 21.17 -9.16
N THR A 56 1.32 21.88 -9.33
CA THR A 56 2.61 21.25 -9.69
C THR A 56 3.02 20.20 -8.65
N TRP A 57 2.93 20.52 -7.37
CA TRP A 57 3.29 19.60 -6.29
C TRP A 57 2.31 18.44 -6.17
N HIS A 58 1.02 18.68 -6.36
CA HIS A 58 -0.01 17.65 -6.43
C HIS A 58 0.33 16.60 -7.50
N LEU A 59 0.68 17.05 -8.70
CA LEU A 59 1.07 16.15 -9.79
C LEU A 59 2.39 15.44 -9.51
N VAL A 60 3.41 16.15 -9.04
CA VAL A 60 4.73 15.56 -8.72
C VAL A 60 4.62 14.48 -7.64
N ILE A 61 3.91 14.77 -6.54
CA ILE A 61 3.71 13.82 -5.44
C ILE A 61 2.83 12.67 -5.91
N GLY A 62 1.76 12.94 -6.66
CA GLY A 62 0.89 11.91 -7.24
C GLY A 62 1.67 10.90 -8.09
N TYR A 63 2.54 11.39 -8.99
CA TYR A 63 3.44 10.51 -9.77
C TYR A 63 4.46 9.78 -8.89
N ALA A 64 5.03 10.46 -7.90
CA ALA A 64 5.98 9.84 -6.99
C ALA A 64 5.35 8.69 -6.17
N LEU A 65 4.06 8.76 -5.88
CA LEU A 65 3.33 7.72 -5.15
C LEU A 65 3.06 6.47 -5.97
N LEU A 66 3.12 6.50 -7.30
CA LEU A 66 2.81 5.35 -8.16
C LEU A 66 3.67 4.13 -7.82
N VAL A 67 4.97 4.32 -7.62
CA VAL A 67 5.91 3.20 -7.37
C VAL A 67 5.70 2.56 -5.99
N PRO A 68 5.68 3.30 -4.87
CA PRO A 68 5.41 2.68 -3.58
C PRO A 68 3.98 2.13 -3.45
N VAL A 69 2.99 2.69 -4.16
CA VAL A 69 1.64 2.11 -4.25
C VAL A 69 1.70 0.78 -4.99
N ALA A 70 2.40 0.68 -6.12
CA ALA A 70 2.56 -0.58 -6.85
C ALA A 70 3.20 -1.66 -5.98
N LEU A 71 4.26 -1.33 -5.22
CA LEU A 71 4.88 -2.25 -4.27
C LEU A 71 3.89 -2.69 -3.17
N LYS A 72 3.10 -1.77 -2.64
CA LYS A 72 2.07 -2.07 -1.63
C LYS A 72 0.99 -3.00 -2.18
N ILE A 73 0.50 -2.72 -3.39
CA ILE A 73 -0.49 -3.56 -4.07
C ILE A 73 0.10 -4.96 -4.30
N ALA A 74 1.31 -5.06 -4.86
CA ALA A 74 1.97 -6.34 -5.13
C ALA A 74 2.12 -7.19 -3.84
N SER A 75 2.62 -6.61 -2.75
CA SER A 75 2.78 -7.31 -1.46
C SER A 75 1.43 -7.75 -0.86
N THR A 76 0.38 -6.94 -1.05
CA THR A 76 -0.96 -7.24 -0.56
C THR A 76 -1.63 -8.33 -1.39
N VAL A 77 -1.54 -8.24 -2.72
CA VAL A 77 -2.06 -9.25 -3.66
C VAL A 77 -1.35 -10.58 -3.46
N TYR A 78 -0.02 -10.57 -3.31
CA TYR A 78 0.75 -11.77 -2.99
C TYR A 78 0.22 -12.45 -1.71
N ARG A 79 0.03 -11.69 -0.63
CA ARG A 79 -0.53 -12.21 0.62
C ARG A 79 -1.93 -12.79 0.43
N PHE A 80 -2.79 -12.10 -0.32
CA PHE A 80 -4.15 -12.53 -0.63
C PHE A 80 -4.14 -13.85 -1.41
N THR A 81 -3.35 -13.90 -2.49
CA THR A 81 -3.20 -15.13 -3.30
C THR A 81 -2.73 -16.29 -2.44
N ARG A 82 -1.69 -16.10 -1.61
CA ARG A 82 -1.17 -17.17 -0.73
C ARG A 82 -2.19 -17.64 0.29
N TYR A 83 -3.06 -16.76 0.79
CA TYR A 83 -4.16 -17.13 1.69
C TYR A 83 -5.19 -18.01 0.98
N TYR A 84 -5.64 -17.60 -0.22
CA TYR A 84 -6.67 -18.34 -0.97
C TYR A 84 -6.13 -19.59 -1.68
N THR A 85 -4.84 -19.69 -1.95
CA THR A 85 -4.18 -20.94 -2.41
C THR A 85 -3.83 -21.88 -1.26
N HIS A 86 -4.39 -21.65 -0.08
CA HIS A 86 -4.29 -22.52 1.09
C HIS A 86 -2.87 -22.70 1.68
N ALA A 87 -1.95 -21.74 1.45
CA ALA A 87 -0.63 -21.79 2.06
C ALA A 87 -0.72 -21.76 3.60
N PRO A 88 -0.24 -22.81 4.32
CA PRO A 88 -0.50 -22.99 5.76
C PRO A 88 -0.08 -21.80 6.62
N ALA A 89 1.09 -21.21 6.34
CA ALA A 89 1.62 -20.05 7.08
C ALA A 89 0.71 -18.81 7.02
N TYR A 90 0.00 -18.61 5.90
CA TYR A 90 -0.93 -17.51 5.72
C TYR A 90 -2.31 -17.80 6.30
N ARG A 91 -2.76 -19.05 6.23
CA ARG A 91 -4.04 -19.48 6.81
C ARG A 91 -4.05 -19.45 8.34
N ARG A 92 -2.93 -19.78 9.01
CA ARG A 92 -2.80 -19.70 10.47
C ARG A 92 -3.02 -18.29 11.03
N LYS A 93 -2.69 -17.25 10.26
CA LYS A 93 -2.96 -15.85 10.66
C LYS A 93 -4.45 -15.49 10.65
N GLY A 94 -5.27 -16.37 10.10
CA GLY A 94 -6.72 -16.20 9.97
C GLY A 94 -7.13 -15.11 8.97
N PRO A 95 -8.42 -15.04 8.65
CA PRO A 95 -8.95 -13.96 7.81
C PRO A 95 -8.98 -12.65 8.63
N PRO A 96 -8.82 -11.49 7.97
CA PRO A 96 -9.08 -10.22 8.61
C PRO A 96 -10.55 -10.16 9.09
N ARG A 97 -10.84 -9.31 10.07
CA ARG A 97 -12.21 -9.04 10.53
C ARG A 97 -13.08 -8.70 9.31
N LEU A 98 -14.36 -9.10 9.33
CA LEU A 98 -15.26 -9.00 8.18
C LEU A 98 -15.25 -7.60 7.54
N LEU A 99 -15.34 -6.54 8.34
CA LEU A 99 -15.27 -5.16 7.87
C LEU A 99 -13.98 -4.91 7.05
N LEU A 100 -12.82 -5.29 7.59
CA LEU A 100 -11.53 -5.07 6.91
C LEU A 100 -11.34 -5.97 5.67
N ARG A 101 -12.04 -7.09 5.62
CA ARG A 101 -12.07 -7.99 4.47
C ARG A 101 -12.81 -7.35 3.29
N ILE A 102 -13.88 -6.59 3.54
CA ILE A 102 -14.62 -5.84 2.52
C ILE A 102 -13.87 -4.55 2.17
N LEU A 103 -13.36 -3.82 3.15
CA LEU A 103 -12.62 -2.56 2.92
C LEU A 103 -11.34 -2.75 2.13
N GLY A 104 -10.67 -3.91 2.23
CA GLY A 104 -9.42 -4.18 1.51
C GLY A 104 -9.55 -4.06 -0.01
N PRO A 105 -10.45 -4.81 -0.67
CA PRO A 105 -10.72 -4.67 -2.11
C PRO A 105 -11.20 -3.28 -2.50
N VAL A 106 -12.08 -2.64 -1.71
CA VAL A 106 -12.58 -1.29 -1.99
C VAL A 106 -11.43 -0.28 -1.94
N LEU A 107 -10.55 -0.37 -0.94
CA LEU A 107 -9.37 0.47 -0.84
C LEU A 107 -8.43 0.28 -2.04
N LEU A 108 -8.18 -0.96 -2.44
CA LEU A 108 -7.31 -1.26 -3.57
C LEU A 108 -7.89 -0.68 -4.86
N LEU A 109 -9.16 -0.95 -5.15
CA LEU A 109 -9.82 -0.47 -6.36
C LEU A 109 -9.91 1.05 -6.40
N SER A 110 -10.32 1.69 -5.30
CA SER A 110 -10.39 3.16 -5.24
C SER A 110 -9.01 3.82 -5.36
N THR A 111 -7.94 3.20 -4.81
CA THR A 111 -6.57 3.66 -5.01
C THR A 111 -6.16 3.61 -6.49
N VAL A 112 -6.46 2.52 -7.17
CA VAL A 112 -6.16 2.40 -8.61
C VAL A 112 -6.95 3.42 -9.42
N VAL A 113 -8.24 3.58 -9.13
CA VAL A 113 -9.11 4.53 -9.87
C VAL A 113 -8.66 5.98 -9.65
N VAL A 114 -8.36 6.40 -8.40
CA VAL A 114 -7.95 7.78 -8.13
C VAL A 114 -6.60 8.10 -8.79
N LEU A 115 -5.64 7.17 -8.78
CA LEU A 115 -4.36 7.39 -9.44
C LEU A 115 -4.47 7.40 -10.96
N LEU A 116 -5.16 6.42 -11.56
CA LEU A 116 -5.31 6.35 -13.01
C LEU A 116 -6.14 7.50 -13.57
N SER A 117 -7.19 7.93 -12.86
CA SER A 117 -7.96 9.11 -13.29
C SER A 117 -7.16 10.40 -13.18
N GLY A 118 -6.31 10.54 -12.15
CA GLY A 118 -5.39 11.67 -12.03
C GLY A 118 -4.37 11.71 -13.17
N VAL A 119 -3.77 10.56 -13.50
CA VAL A 119 -2.90 10.44 -14.70
C VAL A 119 -3.68 10.75 -15.98
N GLY A 120 -4.90 10.21 -16.11
CA GLY A 120 -5.75 10.43 -17.28
C GLY A 120 -6.07 11.88 -17.55
N LEU A 121 -6.23 12.71 -16.52
CA LEU A 121 -6.46 14.16 -16.63
C LEU A 121 -5.36 14.89 -17.42
N MET A 122 -4.13 14.41 -17.38
CA MET A 122 -3.02 15.04 -18.09
C MET A 122 -2.91 14.65 -19.58
N PHE A 123 -3.64 13.61 -20.00
CA PHE A 123 -3.55 13.07 -21.37
C PHE A 123 -4.82 13.28 -22.20
N THR A 124 -5.90 13.84 -21.62
CA THR A 124 -7.19 13.94 -22.32
C THR A 124 -7.79 15.33 -22.21
N ASP A 125 -7.89 16.04 -23.33
CA ASP A 125 -8.67 17.27 -23.44
C ASP A 125 -10.16 16.94 -23.64
N THR A 126 -10.47 15.96 -24.51
CA THR A 126 -11.85 15.59 -24.89
C THR A 126 -12.66 15.02 -23.72
N TYR A 127 -12.04 14.22 -22.85
CA TYR A 127 -12.70 13.57 -21.71
C TYR A 127 -12.30 14.18 -20.35
N HIS A 128 -11.74 15.36 -20.35
CA HIS A 128 -11.23 16.01 -19.16
C HIS A 128 -12.27 16.07 -18.04
N HIS A 129 -13.48 16.52 -18.35
CA HIS A 129 -14.56 16.64 -17.37
C HIS A 129 -14.97 15.29 -16.75
N GLN A 130 -15.03 14.21 -17.54
CA GLN A 130 -15.34 12.87 -17.02
C GLN A 130 -14.24 12.36 -16.09
N PHE A 131 -12.96 12.53 -16.47
CA PHE A 131 -11.84 12.15 -15.61
C PHE A 131 -11.80 12.98 -14.33
N GLU A 132 -12.14 14.26 -14.39
CA GLU A 132 -12.23 15.12 -13.21
C GLU A 132 -13.31 14.65 -12.23
N ILE A 133 -14.50 14.32 -12.71
CA ILE A 133 -15.59 13.77 -11.89
C ILE A 133 -15.14 12.44 -11.24
N VAL A 134 -14.57 11.54 -12.03
CA VAL A 134 -14.12 10.23 -11.55
C VAL A 134 -13.01 10.40 -10.52
N HIS A 135 -12.05 11.30 -10.76
CA HIS A 135 -10.94 11.56 -9.83
C HIS A 135 -11.46 12.10 -8.50
N LYS A 136 -12.30 13.12 -8.53
CA LYS A 136 -12.89 13.73 -7.31
C LYS A 136 -13.77 12.74 -6.54
N ALA A 137 -14.64 12.01 -7.23
CA ALA A 137 -15.53 11.04 -6.61
C ALA A 137 -14.77 9.84 -6.01
N SER A 138 -13.79 9.30 -6.76
CA SER A 138 -12.95 8.22 -6.26
C SER A 138 -12.06 8.66 -5.10
N PHE A 139 -11.60 9.92 -5.08
CA PHE A 139 -10.85 10.49 -3.96
C PHE A 139 -11.70 10.52 -2.68
N VAL A 140 -12.94 10.99 -2.73
CA VAL A 140 -13.82 11.04 -1.54
C VAL A 140 -14.04 9.64 -0.98
N LEU A 141 -14.34 8.67 -1.83
CA LEU A 141 -14.49 7.26 -1.42
C LEU A 141 -13.18 6.73 -0.83
N TRP A 142 -12.08 6.91 -1.56
CA TRP A 142 -10.75 6.45 -1.16
C TRP A 142 -10.32 7.05 0.18
N PHE A 143 -10.53 8.34 0.39
CA PHE A 143 -10.17 9.03 1.63
C PHE A 143 -10.91 8.44 2.83
N GLY A 144 -12.23 8.24 2.73
CA GLY A 144 -13.02 7.65 3.80
C GLY A 144 -12.59 6.21 4.13
N VAL A 145 -12.39 5.39 3.09
CA VAL A 145 -11.94 3.98 3.27
C VAL A 145 -10.51 3.94 3.83
N THR A 146 -9.62 4.81 3.35
CA THR A 146 -8.24 4.91 3.84
C THR A 146 -8.21 5.33 5.30
N ALA A 147 -9.00 6.32 5.71
CA ALA A 147 -9.07 6.76 7.09
C ALA A 147 -9.46 5.60 8.03
N ILE A 148 -10.50 4.84 7.70
CA ILE A 148 -10.90 3.67 8.49
C ILE A 148 -9.78 2.61 8.50
N HIS A 149 -9.15 2.36 7.35
CA HIS A 149 -8.06 1.40 7.24
C HIS A 149 -6.85 1.81 8.08
N VAL A 150 -6.43 3.07 8.02
CA VAL A 150 -5.31 3.60 8.80
C VAL A 150 -5.62 3.50 10.30
N LEU A 151 -6.79 3.96 10.75
CA LEU A 151 -7.19 3.87 12.15
C LEU A 151 -7.19 2.43 12.68
N ALA A 152 -7.54 1.46 11.84
CA ALA A 152 -7.53 0.04 12.22
C ALA A 152 -6.12 -0.55 12.35
N TYR A 153 -5.11 -0.01 11.65
CA TYR A 153 -3.79 -0.64 11.52
C TYR A 153 -2.62 0.19 12.02
N VAL A 154 -2.75 1.52 12.14
CA VAL A 154 -1.63 2.43 12.48
C VAL A 154 -0.93 2.04 13.78
N TRP A 155 -1.67 1.58 14.78
CA TRP A 155 -1.13 1.16 16.08
C TRP A 155 -0.19 -0.05 16.01
N ARG A 156 -0.26 -0.83 14.93
CA ARG A 156 0.61 -1.99 14.72
C ARG A 156 1.92 -1.62 14.03
N LEU A 157 1.98 -0.49 13.33
CA LEU A 157 3.15 -0.06 12.55
C LEU A 157 4.42 0.03 13.39
N PRO A 158 4.46 0.73 14.53
CA PRO A 158 5.69 0.87 15.31
C PRO A 158 6.27 -0.48 15.72
N ARG A 159 5.43 -1.41 16.16
CA ARG A 159 5.87 -2.76 16.57
C ARG A 159 6.48 -3.54 15.40
N LEU A 160 5.85 -3.50 14.23
CA LEU A 160 6.32 -4.23 13.05
C LEU A 160 7.61 -3.63 12.51
N MET A 161 7.75 -2.30 12.51
CA MET A 161 8.94 -1.62 12.04
C MET A 161 10.12 -1.80 13.01
N LEU A 162 9.88 -1.67 14.32
CA LEU A 162 10.90 -1.90 15.35
C LEU A 162 11.46 -3.31 15.30
N ALA A 163 10.63 -4.31 14.98
CA ALA A 163 11.09 -5.69 14.84
C ALA A 163 12.16 -5.85 13.73
N ASP A 164 12.10 -5.06 12.66
CA ASP A 164 13.13 -5.05 11.62
C ASP A 164 14.34 -4.18 12.00
N VAL A 165 14.13 -3.03 12.64
CA VAL A 165 15.22 -2.16 13.10
C VAL A 165 16.09 -2.87 14.13
N LEU A 166 15.48 -3.65 15.03
CA LEU A 166 16.14 -4.38 16.09
C LEU A 166 16.61 -5.78 15.65
N ALA A 167 16.40 -6.18 14.41
CA ALA A 167 16.76 -7.50 13.89
C ALA A 167 18.27 -7.74 13.97
N ARG A 168 18.66 -8.94 14.42
CA ARG A 168 20.05 -9.38 14.59
C ARG A 168 20.24 -10.77 14.00
N GLY A 169 21.50 -11.19 13.85
CA GLY A 169 21.84 -12.52 13.34
C GLY A 169 21.24 -12.77 11.96
N SER A 170 20.65 -13.95 11.77
CA SER A 170 20.04 -14.37 10.51
C SER A 170 18.86 -13.55 10.03
N GLU A 171 18.19 -12.80 10.91
CA GLU A 171 17.06 -11.95 10.57
C GLU A 171 17.48 -10.56 10.04
N ARG A 172 18.74 -10.16 10.24
CA ARG A 172 19.22 -8.82 9.86
C ARG A 172 19.20 -8.59 8.35
N ALA A 173 19.70 -9.53 7.56
CA ALA A 173 19.74 -9.37 6.10
C ALA A 173 18.34 -9.28 5.49
N PRO A 174 17.38 -10.17 5.83
CA PRO A 174 16.00 -10.03 5.38
C PRO A 174 15.33 -8.72 5.84
N ALA A 175 15.63 -8.23 7.05
CA ALA A 175 15.10 -6.96 7.54
C ALA A 175 15.60 -5.78 6.70
N LEU A 176 16.92 -5.71 6.44
CA LEU A 176 17.51 -4.69 5.59
C LEU A 176 16.96 -4.72 4.16
N GLN A 177 16.71 -5.90 3.60
CA GLN A 177 16.09 -6.02 2.27
C GLN A 177 14.67 -5.40 2.24
N ARG A 178 13.86 -5.64 3.25
CA ARG A 178 12.50 -5.06 3.33
C ARG A 178 12.53 -3.53 3.45
N ILE A 179 13.43 -3.00 4.29
CA ILE A 179 13.64 -1.56 4.42
C ILE A 179 14.13 -0.98 3.09
N ALA A 180 15.16 -1.60 2.50
CA ALA A 180 15.74 -1.16 1.23
C ALA A 180 14.72 -1.17 0.08
N LEU A 181 13.86 -2.18 -0.01
CA LEU A 181 12.78 -2.24 -1.01
C LEU A 181 11.77 -1.11 -0.81
N SER A 182 11.38 -0.82 0.43
CA SER A 182 10.41 0.24 0.72
C SER A 182 11.00 1.63 0.48
N VAL A 183 12.23 1.88 0.93
CA VAL A 183 12.95 3.13 0.69
C VAL A 183 13.27 3.29 -0.79
N GLY A 184 13.75 2.23 -1.45
CA GLY A 184 14.04 2.21 -2.88
C GLY A 184 12.81 2.53 -3.72
N ALA A 185 11.65 1.95 -3.40
CA ALA A 185 10.40 2.29 -4.08
C ALA A 185 10.03 3.76 -3.90
N GLY A 186 10.23 4.33 -2.71
CA GLY A 186 10.05 5.77 -2.47
C GLY A 186 11.00 6.63 -3.29
N LEU A 187 12.29 6.28 -3.31
CA LEU A 187 13.31 7.02 -4.09
C LEU A 187 13.06 6.94 -5.59
N VAL A 188 12.70 5.77 -6.12
CA VAL A 188 12.33 5.61 -7.53
C VAL A 188 11.07 6.43 -7.85
N GLY A 189 10.08 6.43 -6.96
CA GLY A 189 8.91 7.28 -7.11
C GLY A 189 9.25 8.77 -7.15
N LEU A 190 10.07 9.25 -6.21
CA LEU A 190 10.54 10.64 -6.19
C LEU A 190 11.34 10.99 -7.46
N ALA A 191 12.20 10.09 -7.92
CA ALA A 191 12.92 10.27 -9.18
C ALA A 191 11.98 10.36 -10.38
N LEU A 192 10.91 9.56 -10.41
CA LEU A 192 9.87 9.63 -11.44
C LEU A 192 9.15 10.99 -11.41
N GLY A 193 8.69 11.44 -10.24
CA GLY A 193 8.06 12.76 -10.10
C GLY A 193 8.98 13.91 -10.52
N ALA A 194 10.26 13.85 -10.12
CA ALA A 194 11.26 14.84 -10.50
C ALA A 194 11.56 14.83 -12.01
N ALA A 195 11.66 13.66 -12.62
CA ALA A 195 11.89 13.52 -14.07
C ALA A 195 10.73 14.09 -14.90
N LEU A 196 9.50 14.01 -14.37
CA LEU A 196 8.31 14.53 -15.03
C LEU A 196 8.08 16.03 -14.79
N LEU A 197 8.84 16.65 -13.88
CA LEU A 197 8.64 18.05 -13.49
C LEU A 197 8.63 19.05 -14.66
N PRO A 198 9.54 18.96 -15.68
CA PRO A 198 9.49 19.89 -16.82
C PRO A 198 8.16 19.78 -17.60
N TRP A 199 7.70 18.56 -17.85
CA TRP A 199 6.43 18.31 -18.53
C TRP A 199 5.21 18.75 -17.69
N ILE A 200 5.24 18.50 -16.38
CA ILE A 200 4.21 18.96 -15.45
C ILE A 200 4.10 20.49 -15.45
N ASN A 201 5.23 21.20 -15.39
CA ASN A 201 5.24 22.66 -15.41
C ASN A 201 4.71 23.21 -16.73
N ASP A 202 5.07 22.60 -17.87
CA ASP A 202 4.54 22.98 -19.17
C ASP A 202 3.01 22.80 -19.22
N TRP A 203 2.53 21.65 -18.78
CA TRP A 203 1.09 21.37 -18.71
C TRP A 203 0.34 22.35 -17.81
N VAL A 204 0.89 22.66 -16.61
CA VAL A 204 0.28 23.63 -15.67
C VAL A 204 0.23 25.03 -16.24
N ALA A 205 1.24 25.43 -17.01
CA ALA A 205 1.31 26.75 -17.64
C ALA A 205 0.29 26.97 -18.77
N HIS A 206 -0.16 25.87 -19.44
CA HIS A 206 -1.07 25.91 -20.59
C HIS A 206 -2.53 25.53 -20.26
N ARG A 207 -2.85 25.38 -18.98
CA ARG A 207 -4.18 24.98 -18.49
C ARG A 207 -5.12 26.16 -18.25
#